data_e2c3082051ec4b351b5935cdb33ec413
#
_entry.id   e2c3082051ec4b351b5935cdb33ec413
#
_cell.length_a   1.000
_cell.length_b   1.000
_cell.length_c   1.000
_cell.angle_alpha   90.00
_cell.angle_beta   90.00
_cell.angle_gamma   90.00
#
_symmetry.space_group_name_H-M   'P 1'
#
loop_
_entity.id
_entity.type
_entity.pdbx_description
1 polymer ?
#
loop_
_entity_poly.entity_id
_entity_poly.type
_entity_poly.pdbx_seq_one_letter_code
_entity_poly.pdbx_strand_id
1 'polypeptide(L)'
;QSRGLGDVYKRQIMRNILLLFLSFGIASCCQVKQQETASLPVNVMSFNIRYDNPGDSLNSWQYRRDRAATAIHFYDADILGTQEVLHNQLEDLKQRLPEYDVVGVGREDGKEKGEYSALWYKKERFALLDSGNFWLSETPEVAGSKGWDGACERIASWVKLRDKVSGKEYLALNTHLDHVGVAARREGVSLMLDKVNELSGGAPVIVTGDFNAAPESDVIRHVTDAKNPKHLTDAREISPIVYGPSWSFHNYGKIPYEERPLIDYVFVRNGLKVLKYGILAETEGDAFLSDHAPVLVTVE
;
A
#
# COMPACT_ATOMS: atom_id res chain seq x y z
N GLN A 1 20.35 -74.78 52.00
CA GLN A 1 20.66 -74.48 50.62
C GLN A 1 19.43 -73.92 49.92
N SER A 2 19.22 -72.62 49.94
CA SER A 2 18.29 -71.92 49.02
C SER A 2 18.78 -70.47 48.78
N ARG A 3 19.80 -70.36 48.00
CA ARG A 3 20.30 -69.09 47.52
C ARG A 3 20.33 -69.21 45.97
N GLY A 4 19.29 -68.79 45.32
CA GLY A 4 19.33 -68.81 43.84
C GLY A 4 18.12 -68.26 43.13
N LEU A 5 16.96 -68.09 43.71
CA LEU A 5 15.76 -67.61 43.03
C LEU A 5 15.47 -66.10 43.22
N GLY A 6 16.01 -65.49 44.29
CA GLY A 6 15.79 -64.04 44.52
C GLY A 6 16.56 -63.09 43.61
N ASP A 7 17.76 -63.50 43.15
CA ASP A 7 18.62 -62.64 42.35
C ASP A 7 18.22 -62.63 40.88
N VAL A 8 17.64 -63.66 40.35
CA VAL A 8 17.15 -63.73 38.98
C VAL A 8 15.91 -62.84 38.78
N TYR A 9 15.00 -62.85 39.80
CA TYR A 9 13.80 -61.99 39.75
C TYR A 9 14.12 -60.51 39.92
N LYS A 10 15.10 -60.14 40.75
CA LYS A 10 15.53 -58.74 40.87
C LYS A 10 16.19 -58.21 39.62
N ARG A 11 17.00 -59.00 38.90
CA ARG A 11 17.61 -58.64 37.67
C ARG A 11 16.58 -58.46 36.49
N GLN A 12 15.52 -59.30 36.51
CA GLN A 12 14.45 -59.28 35.53
C GLN A 12 13.53 -58.05 35.70
N ILE A 13 13.20 -57.70 36.95
CA ILE A 13 12.42 -56.49 37.27
C ILE A 13 13.20 -55.22 36.97
N MET A 14 14.51 -55.16 37.30
CA MET A 14 15.32 -53.99 36.96
C MET A 14 15.51 -53.84 35.43
N ARG A 15 15.62 -54.91 34.66
CA ARG A 15 15.73 -54.87 33.20
C ARG A 15 14.43 -54.44 32.54
N ASN A 16 13.28 -54.81 33.06
CA ASN A 16 11.98 -54.39 32.56
C ASN A 16 11.65 -52.93 32.95
N ILE A 17 12.09 -52.46 34.11
CA ILE A 17 11.96 -51.05 34.50
C ILE A 17 12.88 -50.17 33.68
N LEU A 18 14.10 -50.63 33.33
CA LEU A 18 15.04 -49.88 32.47
C LEU A 18 14.53 -49.79 31.00
N LEU A 19 13.86 -50.84 30.51
CA LEU A 19 13.23 -50.85 29.20
C LEU A 19 11.95 -50.01 29.13
N LEU A 20 11.21 -49.84 30.22
CA LEU A 20 10.05 -48.92 30.30
C LEU A 20 10.47 -47.45 30.38
N PHE A 21 11.64 -47.12 30.93
CA PHE A 21 12.17 -45.76 30.93
C PHE A 21 12.83 -45.35 29.59
N LEU A 22 13.30 -46.32 28.79
CA LEU A 22 13.84 -46.02 27.43
C LEU A 22 12.75 -45.86 26.37
N SER A 23 11.53 -46.37 26.61
CA SER A 23 10.43 -46.20 25.65
C SER A 23 9.59 -44.92 25.85
N PHE A 24 9.76 -44.23 26.99
CA PHE A 24 9.10 -42.91 27.24
C PHE A 24 9.98 -41.70 26.89
N GLY A 25 11.22 -41.92 26.46
CA GLY A 25 12.19 -40.85 26.19
C GLY A 25 12.25 -40.33 24.75
N ILE A 26 11.49 -40.86 23.78
CA ILE A 26 11.64 -40.52 22.36
C ILE A 26 10.33 -39.96 21.72
N ALA A 27 9.35 -39.59 22.53
CA ALA A 27 8.13 -38.95 22.01
C ALA A 27 7.94 -37.50 22.52
N SER A 28 9.03 -36.84 22.93
CA SER A 28 9.03 -35.38 22.96
C SER A 28 9.40 -34.87 21.56
N CYS A 29 8.47 -35.08 20.64
CA CYS A 29 8.45 -34.31 19.41
C CYS A 29 8.36 -32.86 19.84
N CYS A 30 9.48 -32.13 19.77
CA CYS A 30 9.47 -30.68 19.76
C CYS A 30 8.53 -30.26 18.65
N GLN A 31 7.25 -30.13 18.98
CA GLN A 31 6.43 -29.16 18.25
C GLN A 31 7.11 -27.81 18.54
N VAL A 32 8.04 -27.44 17.69
CA VAL A 32 8.36 -26.04 17.48
C VAL A 32 7.02 -25.45 17.07
N LYS A 33 6.27 -24.91 18.06
CA LYS A 33 5.24 -23.94 17.76
C LYS A 33 5.99 -22.92 16.92
N GLN A 34 5.75 -22.91 15.61
CA GLN A 34 6.02 -21.73 14.81
C GLN A 34 5.35 -20.61 15.61
N GLN A 35 6.18 -19.84 16.26
CA GLN A 35 5.75 -18.60 16.88
C GLN A 35 5.25 -17.81 15.68
N GLU A 36 3.95 -17.71 15.50
CA GLU A 36 3.37 -16.76 14.55
C GLU A 36 4.03 -15.44 14.90
N THR A 37 4.96 -15.03 14.07
CA THR A 37 5.59 -13.71 14.18
C THR A 37 4.43 -12.74 14.03
N ALA A 38 4.08 -12.08 15.14
CA ALA A 38 2.96 -11.15 15.17
C ALA A 38 3.17 -10.17 13.99
N SER A 39 2.25 -10.22 13.04
CA SER A 39 2.26 -9.30 11.91
C SER A 39 2.09 -7.90 12.49
N LEU A 40 3.11 -7.07 12.36
CA LEU A 40 2.98 -5.67 12.74
C LEU A 40 2.08 -4.98 11.70
N PRO A 41 1.09 -4.20 12.15
CA PRO A 41 0.25 -3.45 11.23
C PRO A 41 1.08 -2.56 10.30
N VAL A 42 0.63 -2.41 9.05
CA VAL A 42 1.25 -1.57 8.03
C VAL A 42 0.39 -0.32 7.82
N ASN A 43 0.97 0.85 7.99
CA ASN A 43 0.32 2.12 7.68
C ASN A 43 0.55 2.47 6.21
N VAL A 44 -0.53 2.60 5.47
CA VAL A 44 -0.54 2.93 4.03
C VAL A 44 -1.16 4.30 3.85
N MET A 45 -0.50 5.17 3.11
CA MET A 45 -1.01 6.50 2.80
C MET A 45 -1.12 6.70 1.28
N SER A 46 -2.24 7.26 0.82
CA SER A 46 -2.39 7.84 -0.52
C SER A 46 -2.43 9.35 -0.38
N PHE A 47 -1.57 10.07 -1.09
CA PHE A 47 -1.46 11.51 -0.95
C PHE A 47 -1.15 12.18 -2.29
N ASN A 48 -2.16 12.75 -2.94
CA ASN A 48 -1.94 13.72 -4.00
C ASN A 48 -1.36 14.99 -3.38
N ILE A 49 -0.07 15.23 -3.63
CA ILE A 49 0.66 16.35 -3.03
C ILE A 49 0.47 17.67 -3.76
N ARG A 50 -0.29 17.69 -4.83
CA ARG A 50 -0.41 18.81 -5.76
C ARG A 50 0.93 19.19 -6.40
N TYR A 51 1.02 19.24 -7.71
CA TYR A 51 2.25 19.64 -8.40
C TYR A 51 2.67 21.08 -8.03
N ASP A 52 3.94 21.38 -8.21
CA ASP A 52 4.50 22.71 -7.94
C ASP A 52 3.99 23.70 -8.97
N ASN A 53 2.92 24.40 -8.63
CA ASN A 53 2.29 25.44 -9.44
C ASN A 53 2.47 26.81 -8.78
N PRO A 54 3.25 27.71 -9.39
CA PRO A 54 3.40 29.08 -8.87
C PRO A 54 2.08 29.85 -8.77
N GLY A 55 1.06 29.47 -9.56
CA GLY A 55 -0.29 30.06 -9.52
C GLY A 55 -1.06 29.73 -8.24
N ASP A 56 -0.61 28.78 -7.45
CA ASP A 56 -1.26 28.41 -6.16
C ASP A 56 -0.92 29.41 -5.03
N SER A 57 -0.11 30.46 -5.31
CA SER A 57 0.20 31.55 -4.39
C SER A 57 0.75 31.05 -3.03
N LEU A 58 0.09 31.34 -1.91
CA LEU A 58 0.48 30.88 -0.57
C LEU A 58 0.36 29.36 -0.36
N ASN A 59 -0.29 28.67 -1.31
CA ASN A 59 -0.36 27.21 -1.36
C ASN A 59 0.64 26.62 -2.34
N SER A 60 1.58 27.38 -2.92
CA SER A 60 2.66 26.86 -3.76
C SER A 60 3.55 25.90 -2.95
N TRP A 61 4.18 24.94 -3.62
CA TRP A 61 4.95 23.85 -3.02
C TRP A 61 5.97 24.32 -2.01
N GLN A 62 6.71 25.40 -2.27
CA GLN A 62 7.71 25.94 -1.36
C GLN A 62 7.19 26.24 0.06
N TYR A 63 5.89 26.51 0.21
CA TYR A 63 5.25 26.80 1.50
C TYR A 63 4.62 25.55 2.14
N ARG A 64 4.44 24.47 1.37
CA ARG A 64 3.77 23.23 1.84
C ARG A 64 4.72 22.08 2.09
N ARG A 65 5.88 22.03 1.43
CA ARG A 65 6.79 20.88 1.42
C ARG A 65 7.19 20.39 2.82
N ASP A 66 7.46 21.29 3.75
CA ASP A 66 7.86 20.91 5.11
C ASP A 66 6.67 20.33 5.88
N ARG A 67 5.48 20.91 5.74
CA ARG A 67 4.24 20.39 6.35
C ARG A 67 3.84 19.03 5.77
N ALA A 68 3.93 18.88 4.45
CA ALA A 68 3.65 17.61 3.79
C ALA A 68 4.57 16.50 4.31
N ALA A 69 5.88 16.76 4.39
CA ALA A 69 6.83 15.80 4.95
C ALA A 69 6.56 15.54 6.45
N THR A 70 6.26 16.58 7.25
CA THR A 70 5.92 16.44 8.67
C THR A 70 4.67 15.57 8.86
N ALA A 71 3.64 15.73 8.03
CA ALA A 71 2.44 14.91 8.10
C ALA A 71 2.75 13.43 7.80
N ILE A 72 3.57 13.15 6.78
CA ILE A 72 4.02 11.79 6.45
C ILE A 72 4.73 11.14 7.65
N HIS A 73 5.64 11.88 8.31
CA HIS A 73 6.32 11.42 9.51
C HIS A 73 5.36 11.21 10.69
N PHE A 74 4.49 12.18 10.96
CA PHE A 74 3.58 12.15 12.11
C PHE A 74 2.62 10.96 12.06
N TYR A 75 2.09 10.67 10.87
CA TYR A 75 1.21 9.53 10.64
C TYR A 75 1.94 8.22 10.40
N ASP A 76 3.27 8.26 10.41
CA ASP A 76 4.14 7.10 10.38
C ASP A 76 3.83 6.14 9.21
N ALA A 77 3.63 6.69 8.01
CA ALA A 77 3.30 5.91 6.82
C ALA A 77 4.43 4.93 6.49
N ASP A 78 4.14 3.65 6.41
CA ASP A 78 5.11 2.62 6.06
C ASP A 78 5.26 2.46 4.54
N ILE A 79 4.13 2.58 3.84
CA ILE A 79 4.01 2.61 2.37
C ILE A 79 3.21 3.86 2.00
N LEU A 80 3.73 4.66 1.08
CA LEU A 80 3.14 5.92 0.68
C LEU A 80 3.07 6.01 -0.85
N GLY A 81 1.87 6.17 -1.39
CA GLY A 81 1.66 6.55 -2.80
C GLY A 81 1.44 8.07 -2.90
N THR A 82 2.26 8.73 -3.72
CA THR A 82 2.10 10.17 -3.99
C THR A 82 1.77 10.41 -5.45
N GLN A 83 0.89 11.38 -5.71
CA GLN A 83 0.45 11.76 -7.05
C GLN A 83 0.79 13.24 -7.30
N GLU A 84 0.84 13.64 -8.57
CA GLU A 84 1.22 14.98 -9.06
C GLU A 84 2.64 15.41 -8.70
N VAL A 85 3.53 14.49 -8.44
CA VAL A 85 4.89 14.81 -8.01
C VAL A 85 5.74 15.23 -9.20
N LEU A 86 6.22 16.47 -9.25
CA LEU A 86 7.25 16.88 -10.19
C LEU A 86 8.64 16.48 -9.70
N HIS A 87 9.64 16.44 -10.59
CA HIS A 87 10.99 16.01 -10.25
C HIS A 87 11.61 16.83 -9.09
N ASN A 88 11.44 18.15 -9.09
CA ASN A 88 11.92 19.00 -8.00
C ASN A 88 11.22 18.67 -6.66
N GLN A 89 9.94 18.33 -6.68
CA GLN A 89 9.20 17.92 -5.48
C GLN A 89 9.66 16.54 -4.98
N LEU A 90 9.98 15.62 -5.90
CA LEU A 90 10.54 14.33 -5.58
C LEU A 90 11.88 14.48 -4.82
N GLU A 91 12.78 15.34 -5.33
CA GLU A 91 14.07 15.60 -4.69
C GLU A 91 13.91 16.33 -3.34
N ASP A 92 12.99 17.28 -3.23
CA ASP A 92 12.64 17.93 -1.96
C ASP A 92 12.15 16.92 -0.91
N LEU A 93 11.31 15.97 -1.30
CA LEU A 93 10.81 14.92 -0.41
C LEU A 93 11.91 13.92 -0.03
N LYS A 94 12.77 13.49 -0.95
CA LYS A 94 13.92 12.63 -0.63
C LYS A 94 14.81 13.23 0.46
N GLN A 95 15.03 14.54 0.43
CA GLN A 95 15.84 15.22 1.45
C GLN A 95 15.15 15.25 2.81
N ARG A 96 13.81 15.29 2.85
CA ARG A 96 13.00 15.39 4.07
C ARG A 96 12.57 14.05 4.63
N LEU A 97 12.60 13.01 3.81
CA LEU A 97 12.17 11.65 4.13
C LEU A 97 13.34 10.66 3.91
N PRO A 98 14.50 10.87 4.58
CA PRO A 98 15.71 10.06 4.31
C PRO A 98 15.55 8.59 4.70
N GLU A 99 14.55 8.22 5.49
CA GLU A 99 14.23 6.84 5.88
C GLU A 99 13.42 6.08 4.81
N TYR A 100 12.94 6.76 3.77
CA TYR A 100 12.23 6.12 2.66
C TYR A 100 13.14 5.91 1.46
N ASP A 101 12.88 4.81 0.74
CA ASP A 101 13.23 4.66 -0.66
C ASP A 101 12.00 4.91 -1.53
N VAL A 102 12.23 5.26 -2.81
CA VAL A 102 11.15 5.63 -3.73
C VAL A 102 11.34 4.97 -5.09
N VAL A 103 10.21 4.55 -5.68
CA VAL A 103 10.11 4.05 -7.06
C VAL A 103 9.12 4.91 -7.83
N GLY A 104 9.45 5.22 -9.06
CA GLY A 104 8.63 6.02 -9.97
C GLY A 104 9.50 6.74 -11.00
N VAL A 105 8.87 7.11 -12.12
CA VAL A 105 9.49 7.89 -13.19
C VAL A 105 8.51 8.96 -13.67
N GLY A 106 9.01 9.99 -14.33
CA GLY A 106 8.19 11.02 -14.95
C GLY A 106 7.35 10.44 -16.10
N ARG A 107 6.06 10.76 -16.11
CA ARG A 107 5.08 10.15 -17.02
C ARG A 107 5.29 10.49 -18.50
N GLU A 108 5.98 11.61 -18.82
CA GLU A 108 6.17 12.06 -20.20
C GLU A 108 7.32 11.37 -20.92
N ASP A 109 8.39 10.99 -20.23
CA ASP A 109 9.59 10.43 -20.87
C ASP A 109 10.11 9.14 -20.23
N GLY A 110 9.47 8.70 -19.16
CA GLY A 110 9.92 7.53 -18.39
C GLY A 110 11.23 7.79 -17.61
N LYS A 111 11.57 9.05 -17.37
CA LYS A 111 12.75 9.49 -16.61
C LYS A 111 12.36 10.57 -15.59
N GLU A 112 12.53 11.83 -15.94
CA GLU A 112 12.35 12.96 -15.01
C GLU A 112 11.22 13.92 -15.43
N LYS A 113 10.71 13.80 -16.67
CA LYS A 113 9.78 14.76 -17.23
C LYS A 113 8.32 14.40 -16.94
N GLY A 114 7.54 15.40 -16.55
CA GLY A 114 6.14 15.25 -16.17
C GLY A 114 5.96 14.80 -14.73
N GLU A 115 4.72 14.57 -14.34
CA GLU A 115 4.36 14.14 -12.99
C GLU A 115 4.66 12.66 -12.78
N TYR A 116 5.08 12.32 -11.55
CA TYR A 116 5.24 10.96 -11.07
C TYR A 116 3.99 10.52 -10.33
N SER A 117 3.67 9.24 -10.44
CA SER A 117 2.88 8.51 -9.45
C SER A 117 3.84 7.71 -8.59
N ALA A 118 4.54 8.37 -7.66
CA ALA A 118 5.65 7.79 -6.95
C ALA A 118 5.19 6.89 -5.78
N LEU A 119 5.93 5.80 -5.55
CA LEU A 119 5.73 4.87 -4.45
C LEU A 119 6.92 4.88 -3.51
N TRP A 120 6.68 5.23 -2.25
CA TRP A 120 7.65 5.30 -1.18
C TRP A 120 7.43 4.17 -0.18
N TYR A 121 8.51 3.66 0.41
CA TYR A 121 8.44 2.66 1.48
C TYR A 121 9.60 2.84 2.46
N LYS A 122 9.35 2.57 3.74
CA LYS A 122 10.39 2.62 4.76
C LYS A 122 11.44 1.55 4.51
N LYS A 123 12.66 1.96 4.15
CA LYS A 123 13.77 1.05 3.81
C LYS A 123 14.24 0.17 4.96
N GLU A 124 14.07 0.62 6.21
CA GLU A 124 14.41 -0.19 7.38
C GLU A 124 13.40 -1.34 7.60
N ARG A 125 12.13 -1.11 7.24
CA ARG A 125 11.07 -2.10 7.39
C ARG A 125 10.98 -3.06 6.22
N PHE A 126 11.14 -2.56 4.99
CA PHE A 126 10.93 -3.37 3.78
C PHE A 126 12.21 -3.62 2.99
N ALA A 127 12.28 -4.79 2.38
CA ALA A 127 13.21 -5.12 1.31
C ALA A 127 12.46 -5.06 -0.02
N LEU A 128 13.00 -4.29 -0.97
CA LEU A 128 12.50 -4.28 -2.35
C LEU A 128 12.90 -5.58 -3.04
N LEU A 129 11.92 -6.30 -3.56
CA LEU A 129 12.12 -7.53 -4.32
C LEU A 129 12.08 -7.30 -5.82
N ASP A 130 11.15 -6.43 -6.26
CA ASP A 130 10.93 -6.09 -7.66
C ASP A 130 10.17 -4.78 -7.77
N SER A 131 10.27 -4.08 -8.90
CA SER A 131 9.56 -2.83 -9.13
C SER A 131 9.46 -2.50 -10.61
N GLY A 132 8.54 -1.62 -10.95
CA GLY A 132 8.40 -1.15 -12.31
C GLY A 132 7.34 -0.08 -12.48
N ASN A 133 7.18 0.31 -13.73
CA ASN A 133 6.19 1.29 -14.14
C ASN A 133 5.51 0.80 -15.42
N PHE A 134 4.28 1.22 -15.64
CA PHE A 134 3.57 1.03 -16.92
C PHE A 134 2.63 2.21 -17.17
N TRP A 135 2.43 2.54 -18.45
CA TRP A 135 1.53 3.61 -18.84
C TRP A 135 0.10 3.09 -18.96
N LEU A 136 -0.86 3.92 -18.56
CA LEU A 136 -2.28 3.60 -18.73
C LEU A 136 -2.70 3.96 -20.16
N SER A 137 -2.33 3.10 -21.08
CA SER A 137 -2.57 3.28 -22.53
C SER A 137 -2.67 1.90 -23.21
N GLU A 138 -3.01 1.91 -24.49
CA GLU A 138 -3.01 0.73 -25.36
C GLU A 138 -1.61 0.15 -25.58
N THR A 139 -0.56 0.91 -25.22
CA THR A 139 0.85 0.51 -25.30
C THR A 139 1.55 0.74 -23.97
N PRO A 140 1.23 -0.03 -22.92
CA PRO A 140 1.63 0.23 -21.54
C PRO A 140 3.16 0.20 -21.30
N GLU A 141 3.91 -0.45 -22.18
CA GLU A 141 5.38 -0.56 -22.09
C GLU A 141 6.09 0.61 -22.80
N VAL A 142 5.34 1.52 -23.47
CA VAL A 142 5.91 2.63 -24.21
C VAL A 142 5.89 3.90 -23.34
N ALA A 143 7.08 4.38 -22.97
CA ALA A 143 7.22 5.58 -22.17
C ALA A 143 6.59 6.80 -22.88
N GLY A 144 5.81 7.59 -22.13
CA GLY A 144 5.11 8.75 -22.66
C GLY A 144 3.89 8.42 -23.51
N SER A 145 3.42 7.17 -23.54
CA SER A 145 2.20 6.84 -24.25
C SER A 145 0.96 7.39 -23.55
N LYS A 146 0.06 7.96 -24.33
CA LYS A 146 -1.21 8.50 -23.88
C LYS A 146 -2.34 7.59 -24.33
N GLY A 147 -3.17 7.15 -23.38
CA GLY A 147 -4.21 6.16 -23.66
C GLY A 147 -5.57 6.79 -24.00
N TRP A 148 -6.27 6.16 -24.94
CA TRP A 148 -7.67 6.41 -25.30
C TRP A 148 -7.99 7.89 -25.50
N ASP A 149 -8.99 8.40 -24.76
CA ASP A 149 -9.41 9.81 -24.79
C ASP A 149 -8.73 10.67 -23.70
N GLY A 150 -7.62 10.20 -23.11
CA GLY A 150 -6.93 10.87 -22.02
C GLY A 150 -6.45 12.27 -22.39
N ALA A 151 -6.52 13.21 -21.44
CA ALA A 151 -6.00 14.56 -21.61
C ALA A 151 -4.47 14.59 -21.58
N CYS A 152 -3.85 13.70 -20.81
CA CYS A 152 -2.41 13.58 -20.66
C CYS A 152 -1.99 12.12 -20.49
N GLU A 153 -0.69 11.88 -20.50
CA GLU A 153 -0.09 10.60 -20.16
C GLU A 153 -0.41 10.25 -18.70
N ARG A 154 -0.75 8.98 -18.44
CA ARG A 154 -0.98 8.47 -17.10
C ARG A 154 -0.14 7.23 -16.86
N ILE A 155 0.40 7.12 -15.67
CA ILE A 155 1.36 6.08 -15.29
C ILE A 155 0.95 5.43 -13.98
N ALA A 156 1.28 4.16 -13.83
CA ALA A 156 1.26 3.46 -12.56
C ALA A 156 2.67 2.99 -12.21
N SER A 157 3.06 3.18 -10.95
CA SER A 157 4.29 2.61 -10.38
C SER A 157 3.93 1.50 -9.42
N TRP A 158 4.75 0.44 -9.38
CA TRP A 158 4.51 -0.70 -8.49
C TRP A 158 5.81 -1.21 -7.87
N VAL A 159 5.68 -1.81 -6.68
CA VAL A 159 6.76 -2.46 -5.95
C VAL A 159 6.29 -3.79 -5.38
N LYS A 160 7.17 -4.79 -5.38
CA LYS A 160 7.04 -5.99 -4.54
C LYS A 160 7.97 -5.82 -3.34
N LEU A 161 7.40 -5.83 -2.16
CA LEU A 161 8.10 -5.60 -0.91
C LEU A 161 8.03 -6.85 -0.04
N ARG A 162 9.12 -7.13 0.69
CA ARG A 162 9.13 -8.08 1.80
C ARG A 162 9.31 -7.34 3.10
N ASP A 163 8.33 -7.47 4.01
CA ASP A 163 8.46 -6.99 5.38
C ASP A 163 9.55 -7.78 6.10
N LYS A 164 10.60 -7.12 6.55
CA LYS A 164 11.76 -7.74 7.18
C LYS A 164 11.45 -8.33 8.57
N VAL A 165 10.36 -7.89 9.19
CA VAL A 165 9.93 -8.36 10.52
C VAL A 165 9.08 -9.63 10.41
N SER A 166 8.03 -9.59 9.58
CA SER A 166 7.10 -10.71 9.43
C SER A 166 7.49 -11.69 8.33
N GLY A 167 8.36 -11.30 7.39
CA GLY A 167 8.66 -12.05 6.18
C GLY A 167 7.55 -12.02 5.12
N LYS A 168 6.42 -11.36 5.39
CA LYS A 168 5.27 -11.26 4.50
C LYS A 168 5.60 -10.42 3.27
N GLU A 169 5.17 -10.88 2.11
CA GLU A 169 5.36 -10.14 0.87
C GLU A 169 4.09 -9.37 0.51
N TYR A 170 4.26 -8.21 -0.13
CA TYR A 170 3.19 -7.32 -0.57
C TYR A 170 3.44 -6.85 -2.00
N LEU A 171 2.39 -6.76 -2.79
CA LEU A 171 2.38 -5.92 -3.99
C LEU A 171 1.74 -4.57 -3.62
N ALA A 172 2.47 -3.47 -3.80
CA ALA A 172 1.92 -2.12 -3.72
C ALA A 172 1.96 -1.48 -5.11
N LEU A 173 0.90 -0.76 -5.47
CA LEU A 173 0.77 -0.01 -6.72
C LEU A 173 0.22 1.39 -6.43
N ASN A 174 0.70 2.40 -7.13
CA ASN A 174 0.20 3.76 -7.06
C ASN A 174 -0.05 4.32 -8.46
N THR A 175 -1.16 5.05 -8.61
CA THR A 175 -1.54 5.64 -9.90
C THR A 175 -2.27 6.97 -9.75
N HIS A 176 -2.41 7.71 -10.85
CA HIS A 176 -3.27 8.88 -10.96
C HIS A 176 -4.02 8.79 -12.29
N LEU A 177 -5.33 8.55 -12.24
CA LEU A 177 -6.16 8.38 -13.42
C LEU A 177 -6.42 9.71 -14.14
N ASP A 178 -6.85 9.63 -15.39
CA ASP A 178 -7.11 10.84 -16.18
C ASP A 178 -8.31 11.63 -15.65
N HIS A 179 -8.17 12.95 -15.58
CA HIS A 179 -9.18 13.85 -15.03
C HIS A 179 -10.27 14.24 -16.05
N VAL A 180 -10.05 13.99 -17.35
CA VAL A 180 -10.99 14.33 -18.43
C VAL A 180 -11.53 13.08 -19.12
N GLY A 181 -10.64 12.22 -19.62
CA GLY A 181 -10.97 11.06 -20.45
C GLY A 181 -11.79 10.01 -19.71
N VAL A 182 -13.03 9.78 -20.13
CA VAL A 182 -13.92 8.77 -19.53
C VAL A 182 -13.46 7.37 -19.90
N ALA A 183 -13.14 7.15 -21.18
CA ALA A 183 -12.61 5.87 -21.65
C ALA A 183 -11.23 5.61 -21.03
N ALA A 184 -10.36 6.63 -20.94
CA ALA A 184 -9.04 6.51 -20.33
C ALA A 184 -9.11 6.06 -18.86
N ARG A 185 -10.06 6.59 -18.07
CA ARG A 185 -10.26 6.09 -16.69
C ARG A 185 -10.72 4.65 -16.65
N ARG A 186 -11.72 4.29 -17.45
CA ARG A 186 -12.31 2.95 -17.45
C ARG A 186 -11.34 1.88 -17.91
N GLU A 187 -10.73 2.10 -19.07
CA GLU A 187 -9.77 1.14 -19.66
C GLU A 187 -8.46 1.13 -18.87
N GLY A 188 -8.02 2.30 -18.36
CA GLY A 188 -6.87 2.38 -17.47
C GLY A 188 -7.05 1.56 -16.19
N VAL A 189 -8.24 1.56 -15.60
CA VAL A 189 -8.58 0.68 -14.46
C VAL A 189 -8.57 -0.79 -14.88
N SER A 190 -9.13 -1.14 -16.04
CA SER A 190 -9.12 -2.52 -16.54
C SER A 190 -7.70 -3.04 -16.68
N LEU A 191 -6.80 -2.25 -17.31
CA LEU A 191 -5.39 -2.55 -17.44
C LEU A 191 -4.70 -2.67 -16.07
N MET A 192 -4.98 -1.74 -15.15
CA MET A 192 -4.43 -1.78 -13.78
C MET A 192 -4.82 -3.08 -13.06
N LEU A 193 -6.09 -3.50 -13.13
CA LEU A 193 -6.56 -4.74 -12.52
C LEU A 193 -5.87 -5.98 -13.12
N ASP A 194 -5.63 -5.99 -14.43
CA ASP A 194 -4.91 -7.04 -15.12
C ASP A 194 -3.46 -7.12 -14.65
N LYS A 195 -2.75 -5.98 -14.58
CA LYS A 195 -1.37 -5.90 -14.10
C LYS A 195 -1.26 -6.27 -12.62
N VAL A 196 -2.17 -5.82 -11.76
CA VAL A 196 -2.23 -6.23 -10.35
C VAL A 196 -2.41 -7.75 -10.22
N ASN A 197 -3.29 -8.34 -11.02
CA ASN A 197 -3.52 -9.78 -10.98
C ASN A 197 -2.29 -10.57 -11.46
N GLU A 198 -1.63 -10.11 -12.51
CA GLU A 198 -0.38 -10.69 -13.03
C GLU A 198 0.76 -10.59 -12.00
N LEU A 199 0.99 -9.41 -11.46
CA LEU A 199 2.13 -9.11 -10.60
C LEU A 199 2.00 -9.69 -9.20
N SER A 200 0.79 -9.80 -8.65
CA SER A 200 0.61 -10.18 -7.24
C SER A 200 1.03 -11.60 -6.92
N GLY A 201 0.89 -12.55 -7.85
CA GLY A 201 1.19 -13.96 -7.60
C GLY A 201 0.45 -14.53 -6.38
N GLY A 202 -0.67 -13.91 -5.97
CA GLY A 202 -1.44 -14.27 -4.77
C GLY A 202 -0.99 -13.54 -3.50
N ALA A 203 0.08 -12.75 -3.53
CA ALA A 203 0.49 -11.92 -2.39
C ALA A 203 -0.58 -10.86 -2.07
N PRO A 204 -0.68 -10.42 -0.80
CA PRO A 204 -1.45 -9.26 -0.38
C PRO A 204 -1.20 -8.04 -1.27
N VAL A 205 -2.28 -7.36 -1.66
CA VAL A 205 -2.24 -6.23 -2.61
C VAL A 205 -2.71 -4.96 -1.93
N ILE A 206 -2.00 -3.88 -2.18
CA ILE A 206 -2.33 -2.51 -1.80
C ILE A 206 -2.29 -1.65 -3.06
N VAL A 207 -3.37 -0.95 -3.37
CA VAL A 207 -3.42 0.02 -4.46
C VAL A 207 -3.80 1.37 -3.90
N THR A 208 -2.96 2.37 -4.13
CA THR A 208 -3.19 3.77 -3.76
C THR A 208 -3.37 4.61 -5.02
N GLY A 209 -4.08 5.72 -4.93
CA GLY A 209 -4.16 6.65 -6.06
C GLY A 209 -5.24 7.70 -5.96
N ASP A 210 -5.09 8.70 -6.81
CA ASP A 210 -6.14 9.61 -7.22
C ASP A 210 -6.82 9.02 -8.46
N PHE A 211 -8.06 8.58 -8.29
CA PHE A 211 -8.82 7.93 -9.36
C PHE A 211 -9.64 8.91 -10.20
N ASN A 212 -9.67 10.21 -9.83
CA ASN A 212 -10.48 11.23 -10.49
C ASN A 212 -11.95 10.76 -10.72
N ALA A 213 -12.48 9.99 -9.80
CA ALA A 213 -13.76 9.30 -9.93
C ALA A 213 -14.43 9.14 -8.56
N ALA A 214 -15.66 9.57 -8.42
CA ALA A 214 -16.44 9.40 -7.19
C ALA A 214 -16.87 7.94 -6.96
N PRO A 215 -17.22 7.54 -5.73
CA PRO A 215 -17.59 6.15 -5.38
C PRO A 215 -18.71 5.56 -6.24
N GLU A 216 -19.68 6.39 -6.64
CA GLU A 216 -20.83 5.99 -7.44
C GLU A 216 -20.54 5.89 -8.94
N SER A 217 -19.33 6.24 -9.37
CA SER A 217 -18.93 6.19 -10.78
C SER A 217 -18.78 4.76 -11.28
N ASP A 218 -18.94 4.57 -12.58
CA ASP A 218 -18.72 3.27 -13.23
C ASP A 218 -17.27 2.80 -13.09
N VAL A 219 -16.32 3.75 -12.96
CA VAL A 219 -14.89 3.47 -12.75
C VAL A 219 -14.68 2.74 -11.41
N ILE A 220 -15.18 3.31 -10.31
CA ILE A 220 -15.02 2.72 -8.97
C ILE A 220 -15.83 1.44 -8.83
N ARG A 221 -17.05 1.41 -9.38
CA ARG A 221 -17.85 0.16 -9.45
C ARG A 221 -17.11 -0.94 -10.18
N HIS A 222 -16.40 -0.63 -11.28
CA HIS A 222 -15.60 -1.62 -12.01
C HIS A 222 -14.41 -2.15 -11.20
N VAL A 223 -13.74 -1.28 -10.41
CA VAL A 223 -12.68 -1.70 -9.48
C VAL A 223 -13.22 -2.68 -8.44
N THR A 224 -14.42 -2.42 -7.90
CA THR A 224 -14.97 -3.11 -6.72
C THR A 224 -16.01 -4.19 -7.05
N ASP A 225 -16.31 -4.46 -8.33
CA ASP A 225 -17.30 -5.46 -8.73
C ASP A 225 -16.88 -6.88 -8.30
N ALA A 226 -17.49 -7.39 -7.25
CA ALA A 226 -17.21 -8.74 -6.72
C ALA A 226 -17.44 -9.88 -7.72
N LYS A 227 -18.13 -9.63 -8.86
CA LYS A 227 -18.24 -10.60 -9.95
C LYS A 227 -16.97 -10.69 -10.79
N ASN A 228 -16.14 -9.64 -10.77
CA ASN A 228 -14.83 -9.65 -11.41
C ASN A 228 -13.81 -10.36 -10.48
N PRO A 229 -13.21 -11.50 -10.88
CA PRO A 229 -12.22 -12.19 -10.04
C PRO A 229 -10.96 -11.37 -9.77
N LYS A 230 -10.75 -10.26 -10.50
CA LYS A 230 -9.62 -9.33 -10.34
C LYS A 230 -9.97 -8.11 -9.50
N HIS A 231 -11.21 -8.01 -8.98
CA HIS A 231 -11.65 -6.85 -8.21
C HIS A 231 -10.78 -6.55 -7.00
N LEU A 232 -10.78 -5.32 -6.59
CA LEU A 232 -10.19 -4.85 -5.34
C LEU A 232 -11.31 -4.44 -4.38
N THR A 233 -11.00 -4.41 -3.10
CA THR A 233 -11.93 -3.97 -2.06
C THR A 233 -11.53 -2.57 -1.60
N ASP A 234 -12.46 -1.64 -1.56
CA ASP A 234 -12.24 -0.32 -0.97
C ASP A 234 -12.00 -0.48 0.54
N ALA A 235 -10.85 -0.01 1.01
CA ALA A 235 -10.48 -0.09 2.41
C ALA A 235 -11.48 0.66 3.32
N ARG A 236 -12.11 1.71 2.83
CA ARG A 236 -13.12 2.46 3.56
C ARG A 236 -14.36 1.62 3.89
N GLU A 237 -14.84 0.84 2.90
CA GLU A 237 -16.06 0.06 3.02
C GLU A 237 -15.95 -1.12 4.01
N ILE A 238 -14.73 -1.64 4.20
CA ILE A 238 -14.48 -2.79 5.08
C ILE A 238 -13.81 -2.40 6.41
N SER A 239 -13.49 -1.12 6.60
CA SER A 239 -12.85 -0.65 7.81
C SER A 239 -13.81 -0.64 9.00
N PRO A 240 -13.46 -1.26 10.14
CA PRO A 240 -14.27 -1.17 11.36
C PRO A 240 -14.21 0.21 12.02
N ILE A 241 -13.21 1.04 11.68
CA ILE A 241 -13.02 2.39 12.20
C ILE A 241 -12.77 3.32 11.03
N VAL A 242 -13.68 4.27 10.81
CA VAL A 242 -13.56 5.32 9.78
C VAL A 242 -13.52 6.68 10.47
N TYR A 243 -12.54 7.51 10.12
CA TYR A 243 -12.34 8.84 10.66
C TYR A 243 -12.18 9.89 9.55
N GLY A 244 -12.56 11.14 9.85
CA GLY A 244 -12.44 12.28 8.93
C GLY A 244 -13.66 12.48 8.04
N PRO A 245 -13.56 13.38 7.05
CA PRO A 245 -14.67 13.72 6.16
C PRO A 245 -14.99 12.59 5.18
N SER A 246 -16.07 12.79 4.41
CA SER A 246 -16.48 11.88 3.33
C SER A 246 -15.89 12.24 1.96
N TRP A 247 -14.97 13.18 1.89
CA TRP A 247 -14.35 13.72 0.69
C TRP A 247 -12.83 13.76 0.86
N SER A 248 -12.10 13.72 -0.25
CA SER A 248 -10.64 13.86 -0.26
C SER A 248 -10.15 15.08 -1.04
N PHE A 249 -10.92 15.61 -1.97
CA PHE A 249 -10.55 16.78 -2.76
C PHE A 249 -11.35 18.02 -2.36
N HIS A 250 -10.67 19.16 -2.10
CA HIS A 250 -11.30 20.39 -1.63
C HIS A 250 -10.79 21.66 -2.32
N ASN A 251 -9.80 21.54 -3.22
CA ASN A 251 -9.22 22.67 -3.97
C ASN A 251 -8.86 23.85 -3.07
N TYR A 252 -8.04 23.58 -2.02
CA TYR A 252 -7.67 24.59 -1.02
C TYR A 252 -8.88 25.29 -0.36
N GLY A 253 -9.92 24.52 -0.06
CA GLY A 253 -11.15 25.04 0.55
C GLY A 253 -12.08 25.83 -0.37
N LYS A 254 -11.74 25.95 -1.67
CA LYS A 254 -12.56 26.71 -2.65
C LYS A 254 -13.85 25.97 -3.03
N ILE A 255 -13.88 24.64 -2.91
CA ILE A 255 -15.10 23.86 -3.15
C ILE A 255 -15.93 23.90 -1.87
N PRO A 256 -17.25 24.25 -1.96
CA PRO A 256 -18.15 24.16 -0.82
C PRO A 256 -18.11 22.77 -0.18
N TYR A 257 -18.21 22.70 1.14
CA TYR A 257 -18.01 21.46 1.88
C TYR A 257 -18.85 20.29 1.36
N GLU A 258 -20.13 20.55 1.05
CA GLU A 258 -21.11 19.54 0.59
C GLU A 258 -20.89 19.08 -0.86
N GLU A 259 -20.06 19.79 -1.63
CA GLU A 259 -19.75 19.49 -3.03
C GLU A 259 -18.41 18.80 -3.23
N ARG A 260 -17.62 18.65 -2.15
CA ARG A 260 -16.29 18.05 -2.21
C ARG A 260 -16.36 16.57 -2.51
N PRO A 261 -15.70 16.07 -3.58
CA PRO A 261 -15.74 14.65 -3.92
C PRO A 261 -14.72 13.83 -3.13
N LEU A 262 -15.00 12.53 -2.97
CA LEU A 262 -14.01 11.51 -2.66
C LEU A 262 -13.47 10.98 -3.99
N ILE A 263 -12.17 11.16 -4.25
CA ILE A 263 -11.51 10.71 -5.47
C ILE A 263 -10.16 10.02 -5.22
N ASP A 264 -9.67 10.07 -3.97
CA ASP A 264 -8.44 9.39 -3.53
C ASP A 264 -8.80 8.12 -2.76
N TYR A 265 -8.14 7.02 -3.08
CA TYR A 265 -8.48 5.71 -2.55
C TYR A 265 -7.26 4.93 -2.09
N VAL A 266 -7.52 4.01 -1.17
CA VAL A 266 -6.68 2.85 -0.88
C VAL A 266 -7.54 1.60 -1.05
N PHE A 267 -7.19 0.76 -2.01
CA PHE A 267 -7.84 -0.52 -2.23
C PHE A 267 -6.94 -1.65 -1.74
N VAL A 268 -7.56 -2.74 -1.31
CA VAL A 268 -6.86 -3.94 -0.81
C VAL A 268 -7.38 -5.21 -1.47
N ARG A 269 -6.56 -6.28 -1.48
CA ARG A 269 -6.94 -7.60 -1.99
C ARG A 269 -6.09 -8.69 -1.34
N ASN A 270 -6.47 -9.96 -1.55
CA ASN A 270 -5.75 -11.15 -1.12
C ASN A 270 -5.58 -11.25 0.40
N GLY A 271 -6.68 -11.05 1.15
CA GLY A 271 -6.75 -11.35 2.58
C GLY A 271 -6.17 -10.29 3.50
N LEU A 272 -5.83 -9.09 2.99
CA LEU A 272 -5.49 -7.98 3.87
C LEU A 272 -6.70 -7.57 4.72
N LYS A 273 -6.50 -7.53 6.02
CA LYS A 273 -7.46 -7.02 6.98
C LYS A 273 -7.22 -5.52 7.19
N VAL A 274 -8.25 -4.73 6.98
CA VAL A 274 -8.22 -3.29 7.30
C VAL A 274 -8.58 -3.11 8.77
N LEU A 275 -7.74 -2.39 9.51
CA LEU A 275 -7.93 -2.12 10.94
C LEU A 275 -8.55 -0.74 11.17
N LYS A 276 -8.16 0.25 10.40
CA LYS A 276 -8.69 1.62 10.43
C LYS A 276 -8.46 2.33 9.11
N TYR A 277 -9.31 3.30 8.83
CA TYR A 277 -9.27 4.19 7.67
C TYR A 277 -9.48 5.62 8.14
N GLY A 278 -8.77 6.57 7.57
CA GLY A 278 -8.97 8.00 7.87
C GLY A 278 -8.66 8.88 6.66
N ILE A 279 -9.39 9.99 6.55
CA ILE A 279 -9.08 11.10 5.64
C ILE A 279 -8.57 12.26 6.50
N LEU A 280 -7.35 12.72 6.23
CA LEU A 280 -6.59 13.64 7.05
C LEU A 280 -6.77 15.07 6.53
N ALA A 281 -7.85 15.71 6.94
CA ALA A 281 -8.25 17.04 6.44
C ALA A 281 -7.82 18.18 7.36
N GLU A 282 -6.65 18.04 8.00
CA GLU A 282 -6.13 19.08 8.89
C GLU A 282 -5.62 20.29 8.10
N THR A 283 -5.80 21.45 8.73
CA THR A 283 -5.25 22.72 8.28
C THR A 283 -4.58 23.45 9.44
N GLU A 284 -3.55 24.20 9.17
CA GLU A 284 -2.94 25.15 10.12
C GLU A 284 -3.38 26.57 9.74
N GLY A 285 -4.49 27.04 10.34
CA GLY A 285 -5.18 28.25 9.87
C GLY A 285 -5.66 28.06 8.43
N ASP A 286 -5.25 28.96 7.53
CA ASP A 286 -5.56 28.91 6.09
C ASP A 286 -4.53 28.11 5.28
N ALA A 287 -3.62 27.42 5.95
CA ALA A 287 -2.56 26.68 5.30
C ALA A 287 -2.92 25.19 5.17
N PHE A 288 -2.89 24.68 3.96
CA PHE A 288 -3.23 23.31 3.59
C PHE A 288 -1.97 22.45 3.36
N LEU A 289 -2.10 21.14 3.51
CA LEU A 289 -1.08 20.18 3.09
C LEU A 289 -1.00 20.08 1.56
N SER A 290 -2.16 20.04 0.92
CA SER A 290 -2.41 19.97 -0.51
C SER A 290 -3.80 20.53 -0.79
N ASP A 291 -4.25 20.52 -2.04
CA ASP A 291 -5.66 20.69 -2.41
C ASP A 291 -6.46 19.38 -2.25
N HIS A 292 -5.76 18.29 -1.94
CA HIS A 292 -6.31 17.01 -1.48
C HIS A 292 -5.98 16.75 -0.01
N ALA A 293 -6.85 15.99 0.65
CA ALA A 293 -6.63 15.45 1.98
C ALA A 293 -6.07 14.03 1.87
N PRO A 294 -4.94 13.71 2.52
CA PRO A 294 -4.37 12.37 2.49
C PRO A 294 -5.33 11.30 3.02
N VAL A 295 -5.31 10.12 2.41
CA VAL A 295 -6.02 8.93 2.90
C VAL A 295 -5.03 8.03 3.61
N LEU A 296 -5.29 7.69 4.88
CA LEU A 296 -4.48 6.80 5.70
C LEU A 296 -5.24 5.54 6.05
N VAL A 297 -4.64 4.39 5.81
CA VAL A 297 -5.21 3.07 6.12
C VAL A 297 -4.19 2.25 6.89
N THR A 298 -4.62 1.58 7.96
CA THR A 298 -3.78 0.58 8.64
C THR A 298 -4.29 -0.81 8.29
N VAL A 299 -3.41 -1.67 7.80
CA VAL A 299 -3.70 -3.05 7.39
C VAL A 299 -2.85 -4.07 8.14
N GLU A 300 -3.33 -5.35 8.18
CA GLU A 300 -2.64 -6.48 8.78
C GLU A 300 -2.71 -7.73 7.89
#